data_1b346e5e92924b60b8a627f248156505
#
_entry.id   1b346e5e92924b60b8a627f248156505
#
_cell.length_a   1.000
_cell.length_b   1.000
_cell.length_c   1.000
_cell.angle_alpha   90.00
_cell.angle_beta   90.00
_cell.angle_gamma   90.00
#
_symmetry.space_group_name_H-M   'P 1'
#
loop_
_entity.id
_entity.type
_entity.pdbx_description
1 polymer ?
#
loop_
_entity_poly.entity_id
_entity_poly.type
_entity_poly.pdbx_seq_one_letter_code
_entity_poly.pdbx_strand_id
1 'polypeptide(L)'
;MKKILYLFLLIALVSCQSDPTAKYYKSIPKGFDKMCQRAIDEWKVPGMAVAVVKDGEIVFMKGFGQAHLGDSANAAVPVTPQTQFVIASTSKAITAGLLATVMDDYPEIKWDAPVKNYLPDFRLYDPWVTENFQVREIMSHHTGWKSYALDDFPAWGYDRDDLYKLFAVVRPTYSFRTQYAYNNEMYTVSAKIIEKYTGKSWDEAIVERIFTPLEMKNSTTGNVSFFTAKNLAQGYRLRKAEGADEIKVVPRTDKQDAFTWLSAVAPAGFVISTAEDMANWVKMNLAHGEFNGQEVISRENHDMLFYPQTITSCSDERLCNYAQGWTIEHGKRGKYIRHTGLAYGYTALVGMVPDLNLGFVFLTNNGSTSDPQSAIARDLIELYYGNKESTYFDEYLAEYKEDLFSDDEEEEEEVTPVAPLPNKAYVGSYYQDVWGTAKVYEKDGKLYFNLNKVDSPLTHKNGDVFTFFQPGSGTFDLIFTAKNKKVQSLTFDVNDPIGDFKKVK
;
A
#
# COMPACT_ATOMS: atom_id res chain seq x y z
N MET A 1 60.75 36.89 -39.26
CA MET A 1 59.37 36.87 -38.84
C MET A 1 59.09 35.50 -38.18
N LYS A 2 59.15 35.46 -36.86
CA LYS A 2 58.92 34.23 -36.08
C LYS A 2 57.44 34.19 -35.71
N LYS A 3 56.71 33.14 -36.18
CA LYS A 3 55.33 32.87 -35.78
C LYS A 3 55.39 32.11 -34.46
N ILE A 4 54.86 32.71 -33.38
CA ILE A 4 54.67 32.03 -32.06
C ILE A 4 53.33 31.34 -32.15
N LEU A 5 53.33 30.00 -31.98
CA LEU A 5 52.16 29.15 -31.89
C LEU A 5 51.77 29.03 -30.42
N TYR A 6 50.67 29.64 -30.00
CA TYR A 6 50.11 29.45 -28.66
C TYR A 6 49.30 28.16 -28.63
N LEU A 7 49.84 27.17 -27.92
CA LEU A 7 49.11 25.93 -27.60
C LEU A 7 48.26 26.17 -26.38
N PHE A 8 46.92 26.32 -26.52
CA PHE A 8 46.02 26.35 -25.40
C PHE A 8 45.81 24.92 -24.87
N LEU A 9 46.43 24.62 -23.71
CA LEU A 9 46.20 23.42 -22.96
C LEU A 9 44.89 23.62 -22.20
N LEU A 10 43.77 23.07 -22.69
CA LEU A 10 42.53 22.95 -21.93
C LEU A 10 42.72 21.85 -20.88
N ILE A 11 43.03 22.25 -19.65
CA ILE A 11 42.95 21.35 -18.47
C ILE A 11 41.48 21.22 -18.15
N ALA A 12 40.86 20.12 -18.55
CA ALA A 12 39.56 19.70 -18.04
C ALA A 12 39.74 19.35 -16.56
N LEU A 13 39.36 20.27 -15.67
CA LEU A 13 39.16 19.99 -14.26
C LEU A 13 37.94 19.10 -14.17
N VAL A 14 38.16 17.78 -14.19
CA VAL A 14 37.18 16.82 -13.69
C VAL A 14 37.11 17.07 -12.20
N SER A 15 36.10 17.86 -11.81
CA SER A 15 35.70 17.97 -10.41
C SER A 15 35.25 16.58 -9.96
N CYS A 16 36.14 15.84 -9.28
CA CYS A 16 35.72 14.73 -8.44
C CYS A 16 34.85 15.31 -7.33
N GLN A 17 33.56 15.46 -7.60
CA GLN A 17 32.61 15.59 -6.52
C GLN A 17 32.67 14.26 -5.76
N SER A 18 33.25 14.30 -4.56
CA SER A 18 33.21 13.17 -3.63
C SER A 18 31.74 12.80 -3.43
N ASP A 19 31.38 11.56 -3.73
CA ASP A 19 30.05 11.03 -3.50
C ASP A 19 29.69 11.31 -2.04
N PRO A 20 28.69 12.16 -1.75
CA PRO A 20 28.32 12.53 -0.38
C PRO A 20 27.85 11.31 0.43
N THR A 21 27.53 10.18 -0.23
CA THR A 21 27.12 8.93 0.40
C THR A 21 28.30 7.99 0.72
N ALA A 22 29.52 8.29 0.23
CA ALA A 22 30.72 7.45 0.45
C ALA A 22 31.03 7.15 1.94
N LYS A 23 30.60 8.02 2.86
CA LYS A 23 30.73 7.81 4.31
C LYS A 23 29.95 6.59 4.84
N TYR A 24 28.94 6.12 4.11
CA TYR A 24 28.03 5.04 4.51
C TYR A 24 28.46 3.63 4.09
N TYR A 25 29.53 3.45 3.35
CA TYR A 25 29.92 2.15 2.78
C TYR A 25 30.79 1.25 3.69
N LYS A 26 30.89 1.54 4.99
CA LYS A 26 31.90 0.90 5.85
C LYS A 26 31.60 -0.54 6.28
N SER A 27 30.36 -1.00 6.27
CA SER A 27 29.96 -2.33 6.74
C SER A 27 28.91 -3.04 5.89
N ILE A 28 28.63 -2.52 4.70
CA ILE A 28 27.73 -3.18 3.75
C ILE A 28 28.43 -4.33 3.03
N PRO A 29 27.80 -5.50 2.82
CA PRO A 29 28.39 -6.58 2.04
C PRO A 29 28.82 -6.15 0.65
N LYS A 30 29.98 -6.63 0.23
CA LYS A 30 30.55 -6.29 -1.08
C LYS A 30 29.63 -6.75 -2.21
N GLY A 31 29.33 -5.86 -3.13
CA GLY A 31 28.47 -6.13 -4.29
C GLY A 31 26.99 -5.79 -4.09
N PHE A 32 26.60 -5.38 -2.89
CA PHE A 32 25.21 -5.00 -2.62
C PHE A 32 24.70 -3.86 -3.51
N ASP A 33 25.52 -2.85 -3.77
CA ASP A 33 25.17 -1.75 -4.68
C ASP A 33 24.92 -2.22 -6.12
N LYS A 34 25.69 -3.23 -6.57
CA LYS A 34 25.47 -3.86 -7.88
C LYS A 34 24.17 -4.67 -7.92
N MET A 35 23.81 -5.34 -6.84
CA MET A 35 22.55 -6.05 -6.72
C MET A 35 21.36 -5.06 -6.82
N CYS A 36 21.43 -3.92 -6.13
CA CYS A 36 20.45 -2.86 -6.28
C CYS A 36 20.34 -2.32 -7.71
N GLN A 37 21.49 -2.17 -8.40
CA GLN A 37 21.52 -1.72 -9.80
C GLN A 37 20.87 -2.76 -10.73
N ARG A 38 21.05 -4.06 -10.49
CA ARG A 38 20.38 -5.12 -11.26
C ARG A 38 18.85 -5.01 -11.21
N ALA A 39 18.26 -4.52 -10.12
CA ALA A 39 16.82 -4.29 -10.07
C ALA A 39 16.36 -3.24 -11.09
N ILE A 40 17.15 -2.19 -11.30
CA ILE A 40 16.90 -1.20 -12.37
C ILE A 40 17.01 -1.83 -13.75
N ASP A 41 18.07 -2.62 -13.96
CA ASP A 41 18.44 -3.12 -15.28
C ASP A 41 17.57 -4.31 -15.72
N GLU A 42 17.34 -5.28 -14.82
CA GLU A 42 16.74 -6.57 -15.14
C GLU A 42 15.25 -6.65 -14.84
N TRP A 43 14.78 -6.03 -13.71
CA TRP A 43 13.37 -5.94 -13.37
C TRP A 43 12.68 -4.71 -13.99
N LYS A 44 13.44 -3.82 -14.63
CA LYS A 44 12.94 -2.55 -15.20
C LYS A 44 12.31 -1.63 -14.17
N VAL A 45 12.76 -1.69 -12.92
CA VAL A 45 12.33 -0.74 -11.88
C VAL A 45 12.78 0.67 -12.29
N PRO A 46 11.88 1.66 -12.44
CA PRO A 46 12.27 2.99 -12.94
C PRO A 46 13.24 3.70 -12.02
N GLY A 47 13.02 3.61 -10.70
CA GLY A 47 13.88 4.20 -9.69
C GLY A 47 13.67 3.58 -8.31
N MET A 48 14.71 3.59 -7.51
CA MET A 48 14.74 3.02 -6.17
C MET A 48 15.62 3.83 -5.24
N ALA A 49 15.13 4.15 -4.03
CA ALA A 49 15.92 4.68 -2.93
C ALA A 49 16.12 3.61 -1.87
N VAL A 50 17.34 3.44 -1.39
CA VAL A 50 17.72 2.40 -0.43
C VAL A 50 18.45 3.00 0.77
N ALA A 51 18.09 2.53 1.98
CA ALA A 51 18.86 2.76 3.19
C ALA A 51 19.06 1.43 3.94
N VAL A 52 20.23 1.23 4.52
CA VAL A 52 20.53 0.10 5.42
C VAL A 52 21.10 0.64 6.72
N VAL A 53 20.52 0.17 7.82
CA VAL A 53 20.94 0.47 9.19
C VAL A 53 21.56 -0.79 9.79
N LYS A 54 22.73 -0.66 10.39
CA LYS A 54 23.44 -1.74 11.07
C LYS A 54 24.04 -1.22 12.36
N ASP A 55 23.74 -1.88 13.48
CA ASP A 55 24.26 -1.50 14.79
C ASP A 55 23.96 -0.03 15.17
N GLY A 56 22.74 0.45 14.82
CA GLY A 56 22.26 1.80 15.07
C GLY A 56 22.77 2.87 14.08
N GLU A 57 23.67 2.52 13.15
CA GLU A 57 24.24 3.46 12.18
C GLU A 57 23.74 3.18 10.76
N ILE A 58 23.58 4.24 9.96
CA ILE A 58 23.29 4.11 8.54
C ILE A 58 24.60 3.71 7.81
N VAL A 59 24.64 2.49 7.31
CA VAL A 59 25.81 1.91 6.65
C VAL A 59 25.74 1.91 5.13
N PHE A 60 24.54 2.17 4.58
CA PHE A 60 24.30 2.35 3.16
C PHE A 60 23.12 3.29 2.93
N MET A 61 23.25 4.23 2.00
CA MET A 61 22.18 5.12 1.60
C MET A 61 22.43 5.61 0.19
N LYS A 62 21.54 5.23 -0.76
CA LYS A 62 21.74 5.56 -2.18
C LYS A 62 20.43 5.55 -2.97
N GLY A 63 20.35 6.40 -3.99
CA GLY A 63 19.35 6.35 -5.04
C GLY A 63 19.86 5.64 -6.28
N PHE A 64 18.98 4.93 -6.97
CA PHE A 64 19.23 4.21 -8.22
C PHE A 64 18.14 4.57 -9.24
N GLY A 65 18.48 4.63 -10.52
CA GLY A 65 17.53 4.94 -11.60
C GLY A 65 16.96 6.35 -11.50
N GLN A 66 15.71 6.53 -11.95
CA GLN A 66 15.10 7.82 -12.15
C GLN A 66 13.80 7.99 -11.33
N ALA A 67 13.67 9.11 -10.63
CA ALA A 67 12.43 9.57 -10.01
C ALA A 67 11.39 9.95 -11.10
N HIS A 68 11.87 10.50 -12.20
CA HIS A 68 11.14 10.75 -13.43
C HIS A 68 11.96 10.25 -14.61
N LEU A 69 11.38 9.41 -15.47
CA LEU A 69 12.06 8.92 -16.67
C LEU A 69 12.26 10.03 -17.74
N GLY A 70 11.61 11.17 -17.53
CA GLY A 70 11.57 12.23 -18.54
C GLY A 70 10.54 11.92 -19.64
N ASP A 71 10.27 12.95 -20.45
CA ASP A 71 9.41 12.89 -21.62
C ASP A 71 9.89 13.91 -22.67
N SER A 72 9.10 14.15 -23.71
CA SER A 72 9.45 15.14 -24.74
C SER A 72 9.60 16.58 -24.25
N ALA A 73 9.03 16.91 -23.08
CA ALA A 73 9.02 18.25 -22.49
C ALA A 73 9.95 18.38 -21.27
N ASN A 74 10.23 17.28 -20.56
CA ASN A 74 10.93 17.29 -19.28
C ASN A 74 12.13 16.33 -19.29
N ALA A 75 13.26 16.79 -18.75
CA ALA A 75 14.42 15.93 -18.55
C ALA A 75 14.18 14.84 -17.49
N ALA A 76 14.87 13.73 -17.58
CA ALA A 76 14.89 12.71 -16.55
C ALA A 76 15.47 13.26 -15.23
N VAL A 77 14.89 12.85 -14.11
CA VAL A 77 15.31 13.28 -12.75
C VAL A 77 15.80 12.06 -11.99
N PRO A 78 17.07 12.01 -11.54
CA PRO A 78 17.59 10.87 -10.82
C PRO A 78 16.96 10.71 -9.42
N VAL A 79 16.86 9.47 -8.94
CA VAL A 79 16.51 9.20 -7.53
C VAL A 79 17.68 9.55 -6.62
N THR A 80 17.34 10.20 -5.52
CA THR A 80 18.27 10.47 -4.40
C THR A 80 17.72 9.84 -3.11
N PRO A 81 18.50 9.73 -2.03
CA PRO A 81 18.00 9.31 -0.73
C PRO A 81 16.86 10.19 -0.17
N GLN A 82 16.77 11.43 -0.63
CA GLN A 82 15.74 12.42 -0.26
C GLN A 82 14.56 12.46 -1.22
N THR A 83 14.57 11.65 -2.29
CA THR A 83 13.40 11.53 -3.17
C THR A 83 12.22 10.96 -2.38
N GLN A 84 11.07 11.61 -2.48
CA GLN A 84 9.85 11.21 -1.80
C GLN A 84 9.12 10.11 -2.60
N PHE A 85 8.56 9.16 -1.87
CA PHE A 85 7.69 8.08 -2.39
C PHE A 85 6.46 7.94 -1.52
N VAL A 86 5.33 7.55 -2.09
CA VAL A 86 4.22 7.00 -1.31
C VAL A 86 4.67 5.64 -0.78
N ILE A 87 4.73 5.50 0.55
CA ILE A 87 5.21 4.26 1.17
C ILE A 87 4.12 3.20 1.36
N ALA A 88 2.91 3.53 0.89
CA ALA A 88 1.76 2.63 0.90
C ALA A 88 1.57 1.92 2.25
N SER A 89 1.30 0.62 2.25
CA SER A 89 0.98 -0.13 3.48
C SER A 89 2.07 -0.18 4.54
N THR A 90 3.32 0.26 4.27
CA THR A 90 4.31 0.45 5.35
C THR A 90 3.90 1.60 6.30
N SER A 91 2.95 2.44 5.90
CA SER A 91 2.28 3.45 6.76
C SER A 91 1.55 2.82 7.95
N LYS A 92 1.10 1.58 7.83
CA LYS A 92 0.39 0.84 8.89
C LYS A 92 1.19 0.75 10.17
N ALA A 93 2.46 0.41 10.05
CA ALA A 93 3.39 0.33 11.19
C ALA A 93 3.58 1.70 11.85
N ILE A 94 3.64 2.78 11.06
CA ILE A 94 3.78 4.14 11.59
C ILE A 94 2.51 4.57 12.32
N THR A 95 1.33 4.25 11.78
CA THR A 95 0.04 4.50 12.46
C THR A 95 -0.08 3.72 13.78
N ALA A 96 0.42 2.48 13.82
CA ALA A 96 0.48 1.70 15.05
C ALA A 96 1.42 2.32 16.08
N GLY A 97 2.60 2.78 15.65
CA GLY A 97 3.53 3.54 16.50
C GLY A 97 2.92 4.84 17.01
N LEU A 98 2.18 5.57 16.16
CA LEU A 98 1.46 6.78 16.55
C LEU A 98 0.42 6.48 17.64
N LEU A 99 -0.38 5.42 17.50
CA LEU A 99 -1.32 5.02 18.53
C LEU A 99 -0.59 4.65 19.84
N ALA A 100 0.56 3.97 19.76
CA ALA A 100 1.39 3.65 20.91
C ALA A 100 1.84 4.91 21.66
N THR A 101 2.29 5.97 20.96
CA THR A 101 2.65 7.25 21.61
C THR A 101 1.46 7.93 22.29
N VAL A 102 0.26 7.78 21.76
CA VAL A 102 -0.96 8.30 22.40
C VAL A 102 -1.28 7.50 23.66
N MET A 103 -1.07 6.18 23.64
CA MET A 103 -1.28 5.33 24.81
C MET A 103 -0.24 5.60 25.93
N ASP A 104 0.95 6.09 25.60
CA ASP A 104 1.94 6.53 26.58
C ASP A 104 1.44 7.76 27.35
N ASP A 105 0.78 8.71 26.69
CA ASP A 105 0.23 9.92 27.31
C ASP A 105 -1.13 9.68 27.99
N TYR A 106 -1.90 8.69 27.50
CA TYR A 106 -3.24 8.36 27.99
C TYR A 106 -3.29 6.90 28.48
N PRO A 107 -2.73 6.60 29.65
CA PRO A 107 -2.55 5.25 30.16
C PRO A 107 -3.85 4.49 30.48
N GLU A 108 -5.00 5.16 30.41
CA GLU A 108 -6.31 4.50 30.46
C GLU A 108 -6.63 3.72 29.17
N ILE A 109 -5.98 4.03 28.03
CA ILE A 109 -6.13 3.27 26.78
C ILE A 109 -5.27 2.01 26.91
N LYS A 110 -5.88 0.83 26.79
CA LYS A 110 -5.21 -0.46 26.93
C LYS A 110 -5.37 -1.29 25.66
N TRP A 111 -4.32 -2.01 25.27
CA TRP A 111 -4.33 -2.88 24.10
C TRP A 111 -5.40 -3.98 24.15
N ASP A 112 -5.68 -4.51 25.34
CA ASP A 112 -6.63 -5.60 25.58
C ASP A 112 -8.04 -5.12 25.95
N ALA A 113 -8.26 -3.82 26.06
CA ALA A 113 -9.58 -3.27 26.35
C ALA A 113 -10.43 -3.14 25.08
N PRO A 114 -11.77 -3.27 25.21
CA PRO A 114 -12.69 -3.06 24.09
C PRO A 114 -12.59 -1.66 23.49
N VAL A 115 -12.55 -1.57 22.14
CA VAL A 115 -12.56 -0.30 21.39
C VAL A 115 -13.74 0.58 21.81
N LYS A 116 -14.88 -0.04 22.11
CA LYS A 116 -16.10 0.65 22.53
C LYS A 116 -15.94 1.50 23.81
N ASN A 117 -14.97 1.17 24.66
CA ASN A 117 -14.64 2.00 25.84
C ASN A 117 -14.12 3.38 25.43
N TYR A 118 -13.47 3.47 24.30
CA TYR A 118 -12.85 4.68 23.77
C TYR A 118 -13.71 5.36 22.70
N LEU A 119 -14.43 4.58 21.90
CA LEU A 119 -15.34 5.02 20.84
C LEU A 119 -16.75 4.43 21.11
N PRO A 120 -17.62 5.08 21.91
CA PRO A 120 -18.91 4.54 22.29
C PRO A 120 -19.88 4.28 21.12
N ASP A 121 -19.64 4.94 19.98
CA ASP A 121 -20.39 4.78 18.73
C ASP A 121 -19.85 3.65 17.84
N PHE A 122 -18.68 3.08 18.16
CA PHE A 122 -18.12 1.95 17.42
C PHE A 122 -19.08 0.77 17.38
N ARG A 123 -19.32 0.25 16.18
CA ARG A 123 -20.22 -0.90 15.94
C ARG A 123 -19.64 -1.78 14.84
N LEU A 124 -19.70 -3.09 15.07
CA LEU A 124 -19.55 -4.13 14.07
C LEU A 124 -20.89 -4.84 13.89
N TYR A 125 -21.04 -5.62 12.83
CA TYR A 125 -22.28 -6.33 12.50
C TYR A 125 -22.79 -7.19 13.68
N ASP A 126 -21.91 -7.93 14.34
CA ASP A 126 -22.22 -8.74 15.50
C ASP A 126 -22.10 -7.90 16.79
N PRO A 127 -23.20 -7.76 17.58
CA PRO A 127 -23.17 -7.02 18.84
C PRO A 127 -22.18 -7.58 19.86
N TRP A 128 -22.00 -8.92 19.94
CA TRP A 128 -21.05 -9.53 20.86
C TRP A 128 -19.62 -9.16 20.43
N VAL A 129 -19.31 -9.24 19.14
CA VAL A 129 -17.99 -8.83 18.62
C VAL A 129 -17.75 -7.35 18.92
N THR A 130 -18.76 -6.50 18.74
CA THR A 130 -18.66 -5.06 19.06
C THR A 130 -18.24 -4.81 20.51
N GLU A 131 -18.83 -5.52 21.46
CA GLU A 131 -18.52 -5.38 22.90
C GLU A 131 -17.16 -5.97 23.28
N ASN A 132 -16.61 -6.90 22.49
CA ASN A 132 -15.40 -7.64 22.80
C ASN A 132 -14.22 -7.37 21.85
N PHE A 133 -14.37 -6.47 20.88
CA PHE A 133 -13.33 -6.10 19.92
C PHE A 133 -12.30 -5.19 20.59
N GLN A 134 -11.07 -5.69 20.75
CA GLN A 134 -10.01 -5.03 21.51
C GLN A 134 -9.20 -4.06 20.63
N VAL A 135 -8.53 -3.08 21.27
CA VAL A 135 -7.65 -2.12 20.57
C VAL A 135 -6.58 -2.81 19.74
N ARG A 136 -5.93 -3.86 20.28
CA ARG A 136 -4.91 -4.65 19.56
C ARG A 136 -5.44 -5.37 18.33
N GLU A 137 -6.75 -5.50 18.15
CA GLU A 137 -7.37 -6.19 17.03
C GLU A 137 -7.64 -5.27 15.84
N ILE A 138 -7.65 -3.95 16.07
CA ILE A 138 -7.86 -2.95 15.03
C ILE A 138 -6.88 -3.16 13.86
N MET A 139 -5.61 -3.44 14.16
CA MET A 139 -4.52 -3.44 13.20
C MET A 139 -3.92 -4.84 12.95
N SER A 140 -4.63 -5.90 13.27
CA SER A 140 -4.11 -7.29 13.23
C SER A 140 -4.82 -8.23 12.26
N HIS A 141 -5.77 -7.70 11.46
CA HIS A 141 -6.37 -8.41 10.33
C HIS A 141 -7.10 -9.72 10.64
N HIS A 142 -7.84 -9.78 11.77
CA HIS A 142 -8.65 -10.96 12.12
C HIS A 142 -10.10 -10.62 12.53
N THR A 143 -10.68 -9.62 11.87
CA THR A 143 -12.05 -9.15 12.11
C THR A 143 -13.13 -10.17 11.79
N GLY A 144 -12.82 -11.16 10.96
CA GLY A 144 -13.78 -12.09 10.36
C GLY A 144 -14.31 -11.61 9.01
N TRP A 145 -13.94 -10.41 8.54
CA TRP A 145 -14.27 -9.96 7.19
C TRP A 145 -13.43 -10.69 6.13
N LYS A 146 -13.87 -10.65 4.87
CA LYS A 146 -13.04 -11.01 3.73
C LYS A 146 -11.85 -10.05 3.61
N SER A 147 -10.73 -10.52 3.07
CA SER A 147 -9.61 -9.62 2.74
C SER A 147 -10.07 -8.51 1.79
N TYR A 148 -9.59 -7.29 2.04
CA TYR A 148 -9.93 -6.09 1.29
C TYR A 148 -11.42 -5.70 1.30
N ALA A 149 -12.16 -6.14 2.33
CA ALA A 149 -13.55 -5.72 2.52
C ALA A 149 -13.64 -4.20 2.59
N LEU A 150 -14.56 -3.60 1.82
CA LEU A 150 -14.78 -2.17 1.64
C LEU A 150 -13.71 -1.40 0.84
N ASP A 151 -12.65 -2.03 0.35
CA ASP A 151 -11.59 -1.35 -0.43
C ASP A 151 -12.15 -0.67 -1.71
N ASP A 152 -13.22 -1.19 -2.29
CA ASP A 152 -13.84 -0.60 -3.48
C ASP A 152 -14.64 0.68 -3.19
N PHE A 153 -15.12 0.87 -1.97
CA PHE A 153 -16.05 1.95 -1.61
C PHE A 153 -15.51 3.37 -1.81
N PRO A 154 -14.22 3.68 -1.53
CA PRO A 154 -13.69 5.02 -1.77
C PRO A 154 -13.79 5.47 -3.22
N ALA A 155 -13.57 4.56 -4.18
CA ALA A 155 -13.72 4.86 -5.60
C ALA A 155 -15.17 5.23 -5.98
N TRP A 156 -16.15 4.77 -5.19
CA TRP A 156 -17.56 5.13 -5.31
C TRP A 156 -17.95 6.38 -4.52
N GLY A 157 -16.96 7.02 -3.89
CA GLY A 157 -17.13 8.31 -3.21
C GLY A 157 -17.54 8.23 -1.75
N TYR A 158 -17.32 7.08 -1.11
CA TYR A 158 -17.41 6.94 0.33
C TYR A 158 -16.14 7.46 0.98
N ASP A 159 -16.27 8.31 1.97
CA ASP A 159 -15.14 8.82 2.74
C ASP A 159 -14.88 7.97 4.00
N ARG A 160 -13.87 8.36 4.78
CA ARG A 160 -13.47 7.67 6.01
C ARG A 160 -14.60 7.52 7.02
N ASP A 161 -15.44 8.55 7.15
CA ASP A 161 -16.57 8.53 8.09
C ASP A 161 -17.70 7.64 7.60
N ASP A 162 -17.90 7.56 6.30
CA ASP A 162 -18.86 6.65 5.70
C ASP A 162 -18.42 5.20 5.87
N LEU A 163 -17.12 4.90 5.60
CA LEU A 163 -16.55 3.56 5.83
C LEU A 163 -16.73 3.11 7.28
N TYR A 164 -16.45 4.00 8.24
CA TYR A 164 -16.62 3.69 9.67
C TYR A 164 -18.07 3.31 10.03
N LYS A 165 -19.07 3.96 9.42
CA LYS A 165 -20.50 3.62 9.62
C LYS A 165 -20.86 2.27 9.00
N LEU A 166 -20.23 1.92 7.87
CA LEU A 166 -20.49 0.67 7.18
C LEU A 166 -20.04 -0.56 7.99
N PHE A 167 -19.11 -0.42 8.92
CA PHE A 167 -18.67 -1.53 9.80
C PHE A 167 -19.82 -2.21 10.53
N ALA A 168 -20.88 -1.47 10.85
CA ALA A 168 -22.06 -1.99 11.52
C ALA A 168 -22.95 -2.90 10.64
N VAL A 169 -22.80 -2.81 9.31
CA VAL A 169 -23.66 -3.52 8.35
C VAL A 169 -22.92 -4.56 7.51
N VAL A 170 -21.60 -4.50 7.47
CA VAL A 170 -20.76 -5.49 6.77
C VAL A 170 -20.80 -6.82 7.50
N ARG A 171 -21.37 -7.84 6.86
CA ARG A 171 -21.44 -9.19 7.41
C ARG A 171 -20.06 -9.86 7.37
N PRO A 172 -19.63 -10.54 8.46
CA PRO A 172 -18.40 -11.29 8.45
C PRO A 172 -18.52 -12.51 7.52
N THR A 173 -17.44 -12.81 6.82
CA THR A 173 -17.31 -14.03 6.00
C THR A 173 -16.82 -15.21 6.85
N TYR A 174 -16.01 -14.90 7.86
CA TYR A 174 -15.42 -15.87 8.77
C TYR A 174 -15.84 -15.56 10.22
N SER A 175 -15.66 -16.53 11.10
CA SER A 175 -15.82 -16.27 12.53
C SER A 175 -14.72 -15.31 13.02
N PHE A 176 -15.08 -14.44 13.94
CA PHE A 176 -14.15 -13.50 14.57
C PHE A 176 -12.92 -14.22 15.15
N ARG A 177 -11.72 -13.69 14.93
CA ARG A 177 -10.42 -14.22 15.40
C ARG A 177 -9.97 -15.55 14.78
N THR A 178 -10.63 -16.08 13.77
CA THR A 178 -10.29 -17.42 13.26
C THR A 178 -9.35 -17.42 12.06
N GLN A 179 -9.32 -16.34 11.28
CA GLN A 179 -8.52 -16.26 10.06
C GLN A 179 -7.89 -14.89 9.88
N TYR A 180 -6.72 -14.89 9.26
CA TYR A 180 -6.10 -13.70 8.74
C TYR A 180 -6.85 -13.25 7.48
N ALA A 181 -7.29 -12.00 7.48
CA ALA A 181 -7.94 -11.37 6.34
C ALA A 181 -7.55 -9.88 6.30
N TYR A 182 -6.65 -9.53 5.40
CA TYR A 182 -6.06 -8.20 5.30
C TYR A 182 -7.12 -7.11 5.06
N ASN A 183 -7.13 -6.06 5.88
CA ASN A 183 -8.11 -4.99 5.77
C ASN A 183 -7.48 -3.61 6.00
N ASN A 184 -7.74 -2.66 5.11
CA ASN A 184 -7.24 -1.29 5.20
C ASN A 184 -8.12 -0.41 6.07
N GLU A 185 -9.43 -0.56 5.98
CA GLU A 185 -10.43 0.33 6.58
C GLU A 185 -10.38 0.31 8.10
N MET A 186 -10.04 -0.83 8.72
CA MET A 186 -9.92 -0.92 10.17
C MET A 186 -8.90 0.05 10.77
N TYR A 187 -7.87 0.43 10.03
CA TYR A 187 -6.90 1.44 10.47
C TYR A 187 -7.53 2.81 10.71
N THR A 188 -8.70 3.08 10.14
CA THR A 188 -9.46 4.31 10.40
C THR A 188 -9.97 4.37 11.84
N VAL A 189 -10.19 3.23 12.49
CA VAL A 189 -10.57 3.15 13.91
C VAL A 189 -9.44 3.64 14.81
N SER A 190 -8.18 3.27 14.51
CA SER A 190 -7.02 3.78 15.25
C SER A 190 -6.90 5.30 15.10
N ALA A 191 -7.11 5.82 13.88
CA ALA A 191 -7.12 7.28 13.66
C ALA A 191 -8.21 7.98 14.50
N LYS A 192 -9.43 7.43 14.58
CA LYS A 192 -10.47 8.00 15.43
C LYS A 192 -10.13 8.02 16.92
N ILE A 193 -9.45 6.98 17.43
CA ILE A 193 -8.93 7.00 18.81
C ILE A 193 -7.89 8.11 18.97
N ILE A 194 -6.91 8.18 18.06
CA ILE A 194 -5.86 9.21 18.06
C ILE A 194 -6.49 10.60 18.04
N GLU A 195 -7.40 10.87 17.10
CA GLU A 195 -8.07 12.16 16.92
C GLU A 195 -8.88 12.56 18.16
N LYS A 196 -9.59 11.60 18.78
CA LYS A 196 -10.37 11.85 19.99
C LYS A 196 -9.50 12.28 21.18
N TYR A 197 -8.38 11.61 21.40
CA TYR A 197 -7.54 11.85 22.58
C TYR A 197 -6.58 13.01 22.39
N THR A 198 -6.06 13.21 21.18
CA THR A 198 -5.12 14.31 20.90
C THR A 198 -5.82 15.62 20.57
N GLY A 199 -7.08 15.58 20.12
CA GLY A 199 -7.79 16.75 19.58
C GLY A 199 -7.24 17.22 18.24
N LYS A 200 -6.38 16.44 17.58
CA LYS A 200 -5.74 16.73 16.29
C LYS A 200 -6.13 15.69 15.27
N SER A 201 -6.14 16.06 13.99
CA SER A 201 -6.28 15.09 12.92
C SER A 201 -5.14 14.06 12.95
N TRP A 202 -5.37 12.87 12.36
CA TRP A 202 -4.31 11.88 12.19
C TRP A 202 -3.08 12.46 11.46
N ASP A 203 -3.31 13.32 10.46
CA ASP A 203 -2.27 13.99 9.68
C ASP A 203 -1.39 14.91 10.55
N GLU A 204 -2.00 15.66 11.47
CA GLU A 204 -1.26 16.55 12.41
C GLU A 204 -0.58 15.75 13.51
N ALA A 205 -1.24 14.75 14.06
CA ALA A 205 -0.71 13.94 15.16
C ALA A 205 0.54 13.14 14.73
N ILE A 206 0.56 12.59 13.51
CA ILE A 206 1.71 11.81 13.02
C ILE A 206 2.95 12.70 12.83
N VAL A 207 2.77 13.94 12.36
CA VAL A 207 3.86 14.91 12.22
C VAL A 207 4.45 15.26 13.58
N GLU A 208 3.59 15.57 14.55
CA GLU A 208 4.03 15.99 15.87
C GLU A 208 4.69 14.87 16.67
N ARG A 209 4.12 13.66 16.64
CA ARG A 209 4.49 12.56 17.54
C ARG A 209 5.47 11.55 16.94
N ILE A 210 5.57 11.50 15.61
CA ILE A 210 6.45 10.56 14.93
C ILE A 210 7.49 11.32 14.09
N PHE A 211 7.06 12.13 13.11
CA PHE A 211 8.01 12.70 12.16
C PHE A 211 8.96 13.71 12.82
N THR A 212 8.46 14.56 13.68
CA THR A 212 9.28 15.59 14.38
C THR A 212 10.29 14.96 15.35
N PRO A 213 9.90 14.08 16.29
CA PRO A 213 10.84 13.43 17.21
C PRO A 213 11.90 12.59 16.50
N LEU A 214 11.57 11.97 15.38
CA LEU A 214 12.48 11.14 14.59
C LEU A 214 13.26 11.91 13.53
N GLU A 215 13.16 13.24 13.52
CA GLU A 215 13.81 14.10 12.51
C GLU A 215 13.48 13.71 11.05
N MET A 216 12.29 13.19 10.81
CA MET A 216 11.79 12.80 9.48
C MET A 216 11.29 14.04 8.71
N LYS A 217 12.21 14.92 8.34
CA LYS A 217 11.93 16.27 7.84
C LYS A 217 11.29 16.32 6.45
N ASN A 218 11.45 15.27 5.67
CA ASN A 218 10.90 15.14 4.32
C ASN A 218 9.67 14.23 4.28
N SER A 219 9.19 13.78 5.45
CA SER A 219 8.00 12.95 5.56
C SER A 219 6.76 13.80 5.78
N THR A 220 5.67 13.37 5.17
CA THR A 220 4.36 14.03 5.24
C THR A 220 3.26 12.99 4.99
N THR A 221 2.01 13.41 5.06
CA THR A 221 0.90 12.58 4.63
C THR A 221 0.46 12.96 3.21
N GLY A 222 -0.10 12.01 2.48
CA GLY A 222 -0.58 12.26 1.14
C GLY A 222 -1.75 13.24 1.10
N ASN A 223 -2.59 13.27 2.14
CA ASN A 223 -3.68 14.24 2.28
C ASN A 223 -3.17 15.68 2.21
N VAL A 224 -1.98 15.93 2.77
CA VAL A 224 -1.38 17.27 2.82
C VAL A 224 -0.61 17.60 1.55
N SER A 225 0.14 16.65 0.97
CA SER A 225 1.16 17.01 -0.01
C SER A 225 1.19 16.20 -1.31
N PHE A 226 0.28 15.25 -1.53
CA PHE A 226 0.33 14.39 -2.73
C PHE A 226 0.36 15.17 -4.06
N PHE A 227 -0.34 16.29 -4.14
CA PHE A 227 -0.35 17.15 -5.32
C PHE A 227 0.70 18.27 -5.30
N THR A 228 1.25 18.60 -4.15
CA THR A 228 2.12 19.77 -3.95
C THR A 228 3.58 19.45 -3.69
N ALA A 229 3.89 18.19 -3.36
CA ALA A 229 5.26 17.74 -3.12
C ALA A 229 6.10 17.87 -4.41
N LYS A 230 7.20 18.65 -4.30
CA LYS A 230 8.08 18.94 -5.45
C LYS A 230 9.09 17.83 -5.75
N ASN A 231 9.36 16.97 -4.77
CA ASN A 231 10.35 15.90 -4.86
C ASN A 231 9.70 14.50 -4.81
N LEU A 232 8.40 14.40 -5.07
CA LEU A 232 7.70 13.13 -5.19
C LEU A 232 8.03 12.49 -6.53
N ALA A 233 8.55 11.26 -6.50
CA ALA A 233 8.79 10.48 -7.72
C ALA A 233 7.50 10.28 -8.52
N GLN A 234 7.60 10.19 -9.85
CA GLN A 234 6.50 9.75 -10.70
C GLN A 234 6.28 8.26 -10.50
N GLY A 235 5.04 7.85 -10.23
CA GLY A 235 4.68 6.44 -10.13
C GLY A 235 4.53 5.78 -11.51
N TYR A 236 4.97 4.53 -11.61
CA TYR A 236 4.90 3.74 -12.85
C TYR A 236 4.30 2.36 -12.57
N ARG A 237 3.92 1.67 -13.62
CA ARG A 237 3.60 0.23 -13.62
C ARG A 237 4.36 -0.47 -14.73
N LEU A 238 4.67 -1.73 -14.48
CA LEU A 238 5.28 -2.62 -15.46
C LEU A 238 4.17 -3.43 -16.13
N ARG A 239 4.30 -3.66 -17.42
CA ARG A 239 3.35 -4.46 -18.22
C ARG A 239 4.12 -5.26 -19.26
N LYS A 240 3.55 -6.38 -19.71
CA LYS A 240 4.00 -7.04 -20.95
C LYS A 240 3.82 -6.05 -22.12
N ALA A 241 4.83 -5.92 -22.97
CA ALA A 241 4.70 -5.17 -24.21
C ALA A 241 3.84 -5.97 -25.19
N GLU A 242 2.93 -5.31 -25.89
CA GLU A 242 2.07 -5.98 -26.86
C GLU A 242 2.91 -6.61 -27.99
N GLY A 243 2.77 -7.92 -28.18
CA GLY A 243 3.45 -8.69 -29.23
C GLY A 243 4.95 -8.97 -28.97
N ALA A 244 5.45 -8.76 -27.76
CA ALA A 244 6.85 -9.02 -27.42
C ALA A 244 7.02 -9.50 -25.98
N ASP A 245 7.98 -10.37 -25.71
CA ASP A 245 8.39 -10.78 -24.36
C ASP A 245 9.32 -9.74 -23.74
N GLU A 246 8.79 -8.52 -23.60
CA GLU A 246 9.52 -7.37 -23.08
C GLU A 246 8.68 -6.65 -22.03
N ILE A 247 9.33 -6.17 -20.97
CA ILE A 247 8.70 -5.37 -19.93
C ILE A 247 8.65 -3.90 -20.38
N LYS A 248 7.43 -3.34 -20.46
CA LYS A 248 7.17 -1.93 -20.74
C LYS A 248 6.88 -1.17 -19.45
N VAL A 249 7.56 -0.05 -19.26
CA VAL A 249 7.34 0.88 -18.15
C VAL A 249 6.32 1.95 -18.56
N VAL A 250 5.21 2.05 -17.83
CA VAL A 250 4.10 2.96 -18.13
C VAL A 250 3.85 3.91 -16.97
N PRO A 251 3.87 5.24 -17.17
CA PRO A 251 3.58 6.18 -16.09
C PRO A 251 2.12 6.07 -15.63
N ARG A 252 1.88 6.23 -14.33
CA ARG A 252 0.54 6.37 -13.75
C ARG A 252 0.08 7.80 -13.93
N THR A 253 -1.08 7.98 -14.55
CA THR A 253 -1.67 9.31 -14.84
C THR A 253 -2.96 9.57 -14.05
N ASP A 254 -3.50 8.56 -13.39
CA ASP A 254 -4.74 8.53 -12.63
C ASP A 254 -4.56 9.04 -11.18
N LYS A 255 -3.83 10.14 -11.01
CA LYS A 255 -3.42 10.69 -9.71
C LYS A 255 -4.61 11.12 -8.84
N GLN A 256 -5.72 11.58 -9.45
CA GLN A 256 -6.91 11.97 -8.71
C GLN A 256 -7.66 10.76 -8.14
N ASP A 257 -7.76 9.68 -8.91
CA ASP A 257 -8.39 8.44 -8.45
C ASP A 257 -7.59 7.83 -7.32
N ALA A 258 -6.25 7.86 -7.45
CA ALA A 258 -5.31 7.51 -6.38
C ALA A 258 -5.60 8.24 -5.08
N PHE A 259 -5.67 9.55 -5.18
CA PHE A 259 -5.91 10.42 -4.03
C PHE A 259 -7.25 10.08 -3.36
N THR A 260 -8.30 9.87 -4.14
CA THR A 260 -9.64 9.54 -3.64
C THR A 260 -9.61 8.28 -2.78
N TRP A 261 -8.99 7.21 -3.29
CA TRP A 261 -8.89 5.95 -2.56
C TRP A 261 -7.96 6.06 -1.34
N LEU A 262 -6.72 6.53 -1.56
CA LEU A 262 -5.72 6.61 -0.50
C LEU A 262 -6.11 7.54 0.65
N SER A 263 -6.83 8.64 0.38
CA SER A 263 -7.24 9.58 1.42
C SER A 263 -8.31 9.00 2.35
N ALA A 264 -9.21 8.17 1.83
CA ALA A 264 -10.20 7.49 2.66
C ALA A 264 -9.57 6.52 3.65
N VAL A 265 -8.49 5.83 3.25
CA VAL A 265 -7.75 4.85 4.08
C VAL A 265 -6.36 5.35 4.49
N ALA A 266 -6.14 6.65 4.58
CA ALA A 266 -4.83 7.24 4.80
C ALA A 266 -4.03 6.65 5.97
N PRO A 267 -4.63 6.31 7.13
CA PRO A 267 -3.91 5.63 8.22
C PRO A 267 -3.32 4.27 7.85
N ALA A 268 -3.85 3.63 6.82
CA ALA A 268 -3.37 2.34 6.32
C ALA A 268 -2.32 2.48 5.20
N GLY A 269 -2.24 3.63 4.49
CA GLY A 269 -1.43 3.61 3.27
C GLY A 269 -0.99 4.96 2.68
N PHE A 270 -1.21 6.10 3.33
CA PHE A 270 -0.96 7.39 2.68
C PHE A 270 0.09 8.27 3.34
N VAL A 271 1.14 7.68 3.87
CA VAL A 271 2.38 8.39 4.22
C VAL A 271 3.24 8.53 2.96
N ILE A 272 3.85 9.71 2.82
CA ILE A 272 4.88 10.02 1.83
C ILE A 272 6.18 10.23 2.60
N SER A 273 7.24 9.51 2.22
CA SER A 273 8.52 9.56 2.94
C SER A 273 9.71 9.35 2.01
N THR A 274 10.90 9.39 2.57
CA THR A 274 12.19 9.20 1.90
C THR A 274 12.96 8.04 2.53
N ALA A 275 13.95 7.50 1.84
CA ALA A 275 14.79 6.46 2.41
C ALA A 275 15.60 6.98 3.63
N GLU A 276 16.01 8.24 3.60
CA GLU A 276 16.70 8.90 4.71
C GLU A 276 15.82 8.98 5.97
N ASP A 277 14.59 9.48 5.85
CA ASP A 277 13.65 9.61 6.95
C ASP A 277 13.23 8.24 7.51
N MET A 278 12.93 7.28 6.61
CA MET A 278 12.56 5.92 6.99
C MET A 278 13.70 5.16 7.67
N ALA A 279 14.96 5.52 7.43
CA ALA A 279 16.09 4.98 8.17
C ALA A 279 16.04 5.38 9.65
N ASN A 280 15.57 6.60 9.98
CA ASN A 280 15.36 7.02 11.37
C ASN A 280 14.23 6.25 12.04
N TRP A 281 13.11 5.99 11.32
CA TRP A 281 12.06 5.11 11.78
C TRP A 281 12.59 3.72 12.12
N VAL A 282 13.44 3.14 11.25
CA VAL A 282 14.07 1.83 11.47
C VAL A 282 15.03 1.86 12.67
N LYS A 283 15.83 2.92 12.82
CA LYS A 283 16.75 3.08 13.98
C LYS A 283 15.98 3.08 15.30
N MET A 284 14.89 3.83 15.39
CA MET A 284 14.03 3.89 16.58
C MET A 284 13.46 2.50 16.91
N ASN A 285 12.98 1.77 15.90
CA ASN A 285 12.42 0.44 16.13
C ASN A 285 13.49 -0.59 16.56
N LEU A 286 14.70 -0.55 15.99
CA LEU A 286 15.82 -1.41 16.43
C LEU A 286 16.31 -1.05 17.83
N ALA A 287 16.15 0.21 18.25
CA ALA A 287 16.47 0.70 19.58
C ALA A 287 15.28 0.62 20.56
N HIS A 288 14.25 -0.19 20.22
CA HIS A 288 13.11 -0.48 21.10
C HIS A 288 12.33 0.75 21.57
N GLY A 289 12.10 1.71 20.69
CA GLY A 289 11.33 2.91 20.98
C GLY A 289 12.17 4.16 21.24
N GLU A 290 13.49 4.04 21.31
CA GLU A 290 14.41 5.15 21.56
C GLU A 290 15.01 5.70 20.26
N PHE A 291 15.18 7.02 20.18
CA PHE A 291 15.88 7.69 19.10
C PHE A 291 16.74 8.85 19.64
N ASN A 292 18.03 8.83 19.33
CA ASN A 292 19.02 9.82 19.80
C ASN A 292 18.99 10.04 21.33
N GLY A 293 18.77 8.96 22.10
CA GLY A 293 18.72 8.97 23.58
C GLY A 293 17.41 9.54 24.15
N GLN A 294 16.38 9.70 23.32
CA GLN A 294 15.04 10.08 23.75
C GLN A 294 14.06 8.92 23.51
N GLU A 295 13.24 8.60 24.49
CA GLU A 295 12.13 7.67 24.34
C GLU A 295 11.03 8.35 23.51
N VAL A 296 10.73 7.79 22.32
CA VAL A 296 9.65 8.23 21.43
C VAL A 296 8.39 7.40 21.68
N ILE A 297 8.58 6.11 21.92
CA ILE A 297 7.53 5.16 22.31
C ILE A 297 8.06 4.41 23.52
N SER A 298 7.25 4.30 24.59
CA SER A 298 7.65 3.54 25.78
C SER A 298 8.00 2.10 25.41
N ARG A 299 8.93 1.50 26.13
CA ARG A 299 9.34 0.12 25.91
C ARG A 299 8.14 -0.84 25.94
N GLU A 300 7.21 -0.66 26.88
CA GLU A 300 6.02 -1.48 27.02
C GLU A 300 5.14 -1.42 25.74
N ASN A 301 4.80 -0.23 25.27
CA ASN A 301 3.96 -0.06 24.10
C ASN A 301 4.70 -0.42 22.81
N HIS A 302 6.02 -0.19 22.74
CA HIS A 302 6.84 -0.62 21.61
C HIS A 302 6.88 -2.15 21.48
N ASP A 303 7.06 -2.89 22.56
CA ASP A 303 7.08 -4.37 22.55
C ASP A 303 5.74 -4.93 22.05
N MET A 304 4.62 -4.26 22.33
CA MET A 304 3.30 -4.63 21.83
C MET A 304 3.14 -4.45 20.31
N LEU A 305 3.89 -3.54 19.69
CA LEU A 305 3.88 -3.40 18.23
C LEU A 305 4.33 -4.68 17.52
N PHE A 306 5.17 -5.47 18.16
CA PHE A 306 5.74 -6.70 17.60
C PHE A 306 5.19 -7.97 18.28
N TYR A 307 4.18 -7.84 19.14
CA TYR A 307 3.55 -9.01 19.75
C TYR A 307 2.63 -9.68 18.72
N PRO A 308 2.87 -10.99 18.39
CA PRO A 308 2.07 -11.69 17.40
C PRO A 308 0.59 -11.73 17.76
N GLN A 309 -0.28 -11.38 16.80
CA GLN A 309 -1.73 -11.40 17.00
C GLN A 309 -2.42 -12.46 16.14
N THR A 310 -2.03 -12.57 14.87
CA THR A 310 -2.71 -13.44 13.91
C THR A 310 -1.69 -14.25 13.13
N ILE A 311 -1.88 -15.57 13.07
CA ILE A 311 -1.06 -16.45 12.20
C ILE A 311 -1.49 -16.20 10.75
N THR A 312 -0.52 -15.87 9.89
CA THR A 312 -0.76 -15.62 8.45
C THR A 312 -0.44 -16.83 7.60
N SER A 313 0.63 -17.56 7.94
CA SER A 313 1.02 -18.80 7.29
C SER A 313 1.90 -19.63 8.21
N CYS A 314 1.90 -20.94 7.99
CA CYS A 314 2.72 -21.89 8.75
C CYS A 314 3.21 -22.99 7.80
N SER A 315 4.50 -23.32 7.90
CA SER A 315 5.13 -24.46 7.24
C SER A 315 6.19 -25.07 8.16
N ASP A 316 6.76 -26.22 7.80
CA ASP A 316 7.82 -26.88 8.56
C ASP A 316 9.07 -25.98 8.73
N GLU A 317 9.23 -24.99 7.88
CA GLU A 317 10.41 -24.11 7.88
C GLU A 317 10.16 -22.72 8.44
N ARG A 318 8.91 -22.24 8.40
CA ARG A 318 8.56 -20.85 8.73
C ARG A 318 7.21 -20.74 9.41
N LEU A 319 7.15 -19.92 10.44
CA LEU A 319 5.90 -19.44 11.05
C LEU A 319 5.80 -17.94 10.82
N CYS A 320 4.77 -17.52 10.14
CA CYS A 320 4.50 -16.10 9.88
C CYS A 320 3.28 -15.65 10.69
N ASN A 321 3.45 -14.51 11.37
CA ASN A 321 2.40 -13.85 12.13
C ASN A 321 2.25 -12.42 11.67
N TYR A 322 1.08 -11.84 11.91
CA TYR A 322 0.86 -10.41 11.81
C TYR A 322 0.70 -9.80 13.21
N ALA A 323 1.29 -8.63 13.41
CA ALA A 323 1.23 -7.86 14.64
C ALA A 323 0.60 -6.48 14.37
N GLN A 324 1.03 -5.42 15.05
CA GLN A 324 0.49 -4.08 14.83
C GLN A 324 1.16 -3.42 13.61
N GLY A 325 0.66 -3.74 12.41
CA GLY A 325 1.23 -3.23 11.16
C GLY A 325 2.55 -3.88 10.72
N TRP A 326 2.89 -5.04 11.27
CA TRP A 326 4.11 -5.78 10.94
C TRP A 326 3.83 -7.25 10.67
N THR A 327 4.44 -7.79 9.63
CA THR A 327 4.59 -9.23 9.43
C THR A 327 5.86 -9.69 10.14
N ILE A 328 5.74 -10.74 10.94
CA ILE A 328 6.85 -11.33 11.69
C ILE A 328 7.03 -12.77 11.21
N GLU A 329 8.16 -13.03 10.59
CA GLU A 329 8.57 -14.35 10.15
C GLU A 329 9.56 -14.94 11.14
N HIS A 330 9.28 -16.14 11.63
CA HIS A 330 10.20 -16.95 12.43
C HIS A 330 10.67 -18.12 11.56
N GLY A 331 11.93 -18.11 11.18
CA GLY A 331 12.53 -19.13 10.32
C GLY A 331 13.88 -19.61 10.86
N LYS A 332 14.60 -20.39 10.06
CA LYS A 332 15.92 -20.95 10.41
C LYS A 332 16.97 -19.87 10.75
N ARG A 333 16.82 -18.64 10.22
CA ARG A 333 17.71 -17.49 10.46
C ARG A 333 17.23 -16.56 11.58
N GLY A 334 16.32 -17.03 12.45
CA GLY A 334 15.74 -16.21 13.52
C GLY A 334 14.55 -15.39 13.08
N LYS A 335 14.38 -14.23 13.69
CA LYS A 335 13.22 -13.35 13.46
C LYS A 335 13.49 -12.35 12.33
N TYR A 336 12.60 -12.33 11.33
CA TYR A 336 12.54 -11.30 10.30
C TYR A 336 11.23 -10.54 10.41
N ILE A 337 11.30 -9.26 10.71
CA ILE A 337 10.17 -8.34 10.84
C ILE A 337 10.12 -7.49 9.59
N ARG A 338 8.96 -7.38 8.95
CA ARG A 338 8.84 -6.56 7.73
C ARG A 338 7.42 -6.12 7.47
N HIS A 339 7.28 -5.10 6.66
CA HIS A 339 6.05 -4.81 5.93
C HIS A 339 6.38 -4.35 4.52
N THR A 340 5.59 -4.79 3.55
CA THR A 340 5.62 -4.29 2.18
C THR A 340 4.51 -3.26 1.98
N GLY A 341 4.69 -2.40 1.00
CA GLY A 341 3.66 -1.47 0.58
C GLY A 341 3.53 -1.49 -0.94
N LEU A 342 2.30 -1.50 -1.44
CA LEU A 342 2.02 -1.37 -2.87
C LEU A 342 0.80 -0.48 -3.05
N ALA A 343 0.96 0.61 -3.72
CA ALA A 343 -0.13 1.49 -4.12
C ALA A 343 0.30 2.43 -5.25
N TYR A 344 -0.53 2.58 -6.22
CA TYR A 344 -0.52 3.68 -7.18
C TYR A 344 0.79 4.00 -7.90
N GLY A 345 1.51 3.00 -8.32
CA GLY A 345 2.78 3.20 -9.01
C GLY A 345 3.98 3.25 -8.07
N TYR A 346 3.80 2.87 -6.80
CA TYR A 346 4.88 2.81 -5.81
C TYR A 346 4.87 1.48 -5.08
N THR A 347 6.07 1.00 -4.74
CA THR A 347 6.23 -0.07 -3.76
C THR A 347 7.27 0.31 -2.72
N ALA A 348 7.08 -0.20 -1.53
CA ALA A 348 8.00 -0.02 -0.41
C ALA A 348 8.24 -1.35 0.31
N LEU A 349 9.40 -1.50 0.91
CA LEU A 349 9.69 -2.53 1.88
C LEU A 349 10.50 -1.93 3.02
N VAL A 350 10.03 -2.14 4.24
CA VAL A 350 10.76 -1.84 5.47
C VAL A 350 10.96 -3.15 6.21
N GLY A 351 12.19 -3.46 6.60
CA GLY A 351 12.49 -4.72 7.27
C GLY A 351 13.57 -4.59 8.33
N MET A 352 13.52 -5.51 9.29
CA MET A 352 14.46 -5.60 10.42
C MET A 352 14.76 -7.06 10.74
N VAL A 353 16.02 -7.33 11.07
CA VAL A 353 16.50 -8.61 11.62
C VAL A 353 17.15 -8.31 12.97
N PRO A 354 16.37 -8.39 14.08
CA PRO A 354 16.85 -8.01 15.41
C PRO A 354 18.14 -8.75 15.83
N ASP A 355 18.26 -10.03 15.53
CA ASP A 355 19.44 -10.86 15.87
C ASP A 355 20.72 -10.34 15.22
N LEU A 356 20.61 -9.61 14.11
CA LEU A 356 21.72 -8.96 13.43
C LEU A 356 21.82 -7.48 13.76
N ASN A 357 20.92 -6.91 14.54
CA ASN A 357 20.75 -5.47 14.67
C ASN A 357 20.82 -4.76 13.30
N LEU A 358 20.09 -5.32 12.35
CA LEU A 358 20.04 -4.92 10.93
C LEU A 358 18.64 -4.44 10.57
N GLY A 359 18.58 -3.33 9.87
CA GLY A 359 17.32 -2.88 9.26
C GLY A 359 17.56 -2.27 7.89
N PHE A 360 16.53 -2.23 7.07
CA PHE A 360 16.63 -1.71 5.71
C PHE A 360 15.32 -1.15 5.22
N VAL A 361 15.45 -0.25 4.26
CA VAL A 361 14.35 0.44 3.57
C VAL A 361 14.62 0.39 2.08
N PHE A 362 13.61 -0.02 1.31
CA PHE A 362 13.58 0.07 -0.13
C PHE A 362 12.31 0.77 -0.57
N LEU A 363 12.43 1.90 -1.26
CA LEU A 363 11.33 2.67 -1.81
C LEU A 363 11.47 2.74 -3.32
N THR A 364 10.44 2.37 -4.06
CA THR A 364 10.49 2.43 -5.53
C THR A 364 9.26 3.12 -6.11
N ASN A 365 9.41 3.64 -7.31
CA ASN A 365 8.32 4.14 -8.12
C ASN A 365 7.81 3.10 -9.15
N ASN A 366 7.88 1.82 -8.80
CA ASN A 366 7.26 0.70 -9.48
C ASN A 366 6.03 0.24 -8.68
N GLY A 367 4.84 0.28 -9.25
CA GLY A 367 3.58 -0.10 -8.61
C GLY A 367 3.02 -1.44 -9.08
N SER A 368 3.85 -2.33 -9.63
CA SER A 368 3.41 -3.64 -10.13
C SER A 368 3.71 -4.77 -9.15
N THR A 369 4.90 -4.78 -8.58
CA THR A 369 5.32 -5.84 -7.65
C THR A 369 6.35 -5.31 -6.64
N SER A 370 6.36 -5.88 -5.43
CA SER A 370 7.38 -5.66 -4.40
C SER A 370 8.48 -6.74 -4.41
N ASP A 371 8.50 -7.61 -5.40
CA ASP A 371 9.44 -8.73 -5.47
C ASP A 371 10.90 -8.30 -5.59
N PRO A 372 11.25 -7.25 -6.37
CA PRO A 372 12.62 -6.78 -6.43
C PRO A 372 13.21 -6.44 -5.06
N GLN A 373 12.44 -5.67 -4.26
CA GLN A 373 12.86 -5.29 -2.90
C GLN A 373 12.92 -6.50 -1.97
N SER A 374 11.95 -7.41 -2.08
CA SER A 374 11.86 -8.61 -1.26
C SER A 374 13.03 -9.55 -1.53
N ALA A 375 13.40 -9.74 -2.79
CA ALA A 375 14.53 -10.54 -3.22
C ALA A 375 15.86 -9.95 -2.70
N ILE A 376 16.09 -8.65 -2.96
CA ILE A 376 17.31 -7.94 -2.49
C ILE A 376 17.41 -8.00 -0.96
N ALA A 377 16.30 -7.83 -0.23
CA ALA A 377 16.30 -7.89 1.22
C ALA A 377 16.69 -9.27 1.73
N ARG A 378 16.18 -10.35 1.12
CA ARG A 378 16.54 -11.72 1.50
C ARG A 378 18.01 -12.02 1.20
N ASP A 379 18.51 -11.65 0.03
CA ASP A 379 19.93 -11.82 -0.30
C ASP A 379 20.83 -10.99 0.64
N LEU A 380 20.42 -9.76 1.01
CA LEU A 380 21.15 -8.96 1.99
C LEU A 380 21.24 -9.65 3.36
N ILE A 381 20.13 -10.23 3.83
CA ILE A 381 20.10 -11.00 5.08
C ILE A 381 21.05 -12.19 5.02
N GLU A 382 20.99 -12.96 3.95
CA GLU A 382 21.86 -14.12 3.75
C GLU A 382 23.35 -13.72 3.68
N LEU A 383 23.68 -12.62 3.02
CA LEU A 383 25.03 -12.07 2.97
C LEU A 383 25.57 -11.71 4.37
N TYR A 384 24.74 -11.15 5.26
CA TYR A 384 25.12 -10.87 6.64
C TYR A 384 25.30 -12.15 7.48
N TYR A 385 24.59 -13.23 7.15
CA TYR A 385 24.82 -14.57 7.74
C TYR A 385 26.00 -15.32 7.08
N GLY A 386 26.69 -14.70 6.11
CA GLY A 386 27.87 -15.26 5.45
C GLY A 386 27.58 -16.19 4.26
N ASN A 387 26.31 -16.34 3.87
CA ASN A 387 25.91 -17.07 2.67
C ASN A 387 26.08 -16.16 1.44
N LYS A 388 27.11 -16.45 0.63
CA LYS A 388 27.42 -15.68 -0.59
C LYS A 388 26.81 -16.29 -1.86
N GLU A 389 26.16 -17.43 -1.74
CA GLU A 389 25.55 -18.19 -2.83
C GLU A 389 24.03 -18.08 -2.82
N SER A 390 23.50 -17.02 -2.19
CA SER A 390 22.06 -16.75 -2.17
C SER A 390 21.56 -16.39 -3.57
N THR A 391 20.39 -16.90 -3.93
CA THR A 391 19.81 -16.84 -5.28
C THR A 391 18.43 -16.24 -5.32
N TYR A 392 17.95 -15.67 -4.20
CA TYR A 392 16.60 -15.11 -4.12
C TYR A 392 16.29 -14.07 -5.20
N PHE A 393 17.29 -13.25 -5.56
CA PHE A 393 17.12 -12.26 -6.64
C PHE A 393 16.77 -12.93 -7.97
N ASP A 394 17.53 -13.97 -8.33
CA ASP A 394 17.36 -14.64 -9.61
C ASP A 394 16.10 -15.52 -9.63
N GLU A 395 15.78 -16.18 -8.51
CA GLU A 395 14.56 -16.99 -8.34
C GLU A 395 13.30 -16.13 -8.49
N TYR A 396 13.19 -15.05 -7.74
CA TYR A 396 12.03 -14.14 -7.80
C TYR A 396 11.90 -13.48 -9.17
N LEU A 397 13.01 -13.13 -9.82
CA LEU A 397 12.99 -12.57 -11.18
C LEU A 397 12.45 -13.58 -12.20
N ALA A 398 12.83 -14.86 -12.05
CA ALA A 398 12.34 -15.91 -12.93
C ALA A 398 10.84 -16.13 -12.75
N GLU A 399 10.35 -16.26 -11.50
CA GLU A 399 8.93 -16.38 -11.17
C GLU A 399 8.12 -15.19 -11.71
N TYR A 400 8.58 -13.95 -11.45
CA TYR A 400 7.89 -12.75 -11.94
C TYR A 400 7.79 -12.70 -13.47
N LYS A 401 8.84 -13.13 -14.18
CA LYS A 401 8.79 -13.18 -15.65
C LYS A 401 7.85 -14.28 -16.14
N GLU A 402 7.84 -15.43 -15.50
CA GLU A 402 6.90 -16.50 -15.82
C GLU A 402 5.46 -16.01 -15.66
N ASP A 403 5.13 -15.38 -14.53
CA ASP A 403 3.78 -14.83 -14.29
C ASP A 403 3.41 -13.72 -15.28
N LEU A 404 4.34 -12.79 -15.54
CA LEU A 404 4.09 -11.65 -16.45
C LEU A 404 3.92 -12.07 -17.90
N PHE A 405 4.62 -13.14 -18.32
CA PHE A 405 4.63 -13.62 -19.70
C PHE A 405 3.77 -14.87 -19.90
N SER A 406 3.17 -15.41 -18.83
CA SER A 406 2.13 -16.43 -18.99
C SER A 406 1.02 -15.88 -19.89
N ASP A 407 0.72 -16.57 -20.95
CA ASP A 407 -0.43 -16.26 -21.78
C ASP A 407 -1.66 -16.80 -21.04
N ASP A 408 -2.31 -15.97 -20.25
CA ASP A 408 -3.69 -16.16 -19.90
C ASP A 408 -4.50 -15.97 -21.19
N GLU A 409 -4.53 -16.99 -22.05
CA GLU A 409 -5.56 -17.10 -23.07
C GLU A 409 -6.88 -17.29 -22.29
N GLU A 410 -7.54 -16.18 -21.93
CA GLU A 410 -8.97 -16.23 -21.70
C GLU A 410 -9.56 -16.68 -23.04
N GLU A 411 -9.88 -17.98 -23.17
CA GLU A 411 -10.71 -18.49 -24.24
C GLU A 411 -11.99 -17.64 -24.20
N GLU A 412 -12.14 -16.71 -25.14
CA GLU A 412 -13.41 -16.04 -25.37
C GLU A 412 -14.41 -17.13 -25.76
N GLU A 413 -15.18 -17.61 -24.81
CA GLU A 413 -16.33 -18.49 -25.11
C GLU A 413 -17.20 -17.78 -26.13
N GLU A 414 -17.45 -18.42 -27.28
CA GLU A 414 -18.37 -17.92 -28.30
C GLU A 414 -19.78 -17.84 -27.70
N VAL A 415 -20.11 -16.69 -27.11
CA VAL A 415 -21.40 -16.47 -26.45
C VAL A 415 -22.44 -16.13 -27.52
N THR A 416 -23.45 -16.99 -27.69
CA THR A 416 -24.57 -16.72 -28.60
C THR A 416 -25.26 -15.40 -28.18
N PRO A 417 -25.41 -14.40 -29.08
CA PRO A 417 -26.02 -13.12 -28.76
C PRO A 417 -27.49 -13.29 -28.33
N VAL A 418 -27.83 -12.75 -27.17
CA VAL A 418 -29.19 -12.70 -26.63
C VAL A 418 -29.62 -11.24 -26.52
N ALA A 419 -30.81 -10.94 -27.03
CA ALA A 419 -31.37 -9.58 -26.95
C ALA A 419 -31.82 -9.24 -25.50
N PRO A 420 -31.65 -7.97 -25.06
CA PRO A 420 -32.12 -7.53 -23.76
C PRO A 420 -33.64 -7.42 -23.70
N LEU A 421 -34.20 -7.34 -22.49
CA LEU A 421 -35.56 -6.87 -22.28
C LEU A 421 -35.70 -5.39 -22.70
N PRO A 422 -36.94 -4.90 -22.92
CA PRO A 422 -37.15 -3.46 -23.15
C PRO A 422 -36.60 -2.61 -22.00
N ASN A 423 -35.99 -1.46 -22.29
CA ASN A 423 -35.38 -0.55 -21.29
C ASN A 423 -36.21 -0.35 -20.03
N LYS A 424 -37.51 -0.14 -20.19
CA LYS A 424 -38.47 0.04 -19.08
C LYS A 424 -38.49 -1.11 -18.07
N ALA A 425 -38.03 -2.30 -18.42
CA ALA A 425 -37.98 -3.45 -17.50
C ALA A 425 -36.88 -3.25 -16.44
N TYR A 426 -35.78 -2.59 -16.82
CA TYR A 426 -34.63 -2.35 -15.97
C TYR A 426 -34.77 -1.09 -15.10
N VAL A 427 -35.52 -0.09 -15.57
CA VAL A 427 -35.71 1.18 -14.85
C VAL A 427 -36.32 0.95 -13.47
N GLY A 428 -35.74 1.61 -12.46
CA GLY A 428 -36.20 1.54 -11.08
C GLY A 428 -35.10 1.81 -10.05
N SER A 429 -35.48 1.69 -8.79
CA SER A 429 -34.55 1.75 -7.65
C SER A 429 -34.27 0.34 -7.15
N TYR A 430 -33.04 0.12 -6.75
CA TYR A 430 -32.55 -1.17 -6.27
C TYR A 430 -31.77 -0.95 -4.98
N TYR A 431 -32.10 -1.67 -3.93
CA TYR A 431 -31.56 -1.47 -2.59
C TYR A 431 -30.70 -2.64 -2.13
N GLN A 432 -29.62 -2.33 -1.49
CA GLN A 432 -28.73 -3.25 -0.79
C GLN A 432 -28.25 -2.61 0.52
N ASP A 433 -28.14 -3.39 1.60
CA ASP A 433 -27.93 -2.88 2.96
C ASP A 433 -26.63 -2.07 3.14
N VAL A 434 -25.55 -2.45 2.45
CA VAL A 434 -24.23 -1.82 2.56
C VAL A 434 -24.07 -0.68 1.55
N TRP A 435 -24.42 -0.94 0.28
CA TRP A 435 -24.29 0.03 -0.80
C TRP A 435 -25.41 1.09 -0.84
N GLY A 436 -26.52 0.85 -0.14
CA GLY A 436 -27.68 1.73 -0.20
C GLY A 436 -28.51 1.55 -1.46
N THR A 437 -28.96 2.65 -2.05
CA THR A 437 -29.88 2.64 -3.20
C THR A 437 -29.19 2.96 -4.51
N ALA A 438 -29.13 2.00 -5.39
CA ALA A 438 -28.80 2.19 -6.79
C ALA A 438 -30.04 2.59 -7.58
N LYS A 439 -29.88 3.37 -8.65
CA LYS A 439 -30.94 3.76 -9.59
C LYS A 439 -30.56 3.37 -11.00
N VAL A 440 -31.50 2.78 -11.72
CA VAL A 440 -31.42 2.62 -13.17
C VAL A 440 -32.49 3.50 -13.80
N TYR A 441 -32.10 4.36 -14.72
CA TYR A 441 -33.02 5.29 -15.36
C TYR A 441 -32.72 5.41 -16.87
N GLU A 442 -33.70 5.89 -17.63
CA GLU A 442 -33.55 6.10 -19.07
C GLU A 442 -33.42 7.58 -19.37
N LYS A 443 -32.45 7.93 -20.20
CA LYS A 443 -32.21 9.28 -20.70
C LYS A 443 -31.79 9.18 -22.17
N ASP A 444 -32.48 9.92 -23.04
CA ASP A 444 -32.20 9.95 -24.50
C ASP A 444 -32.17 8.55 -25.16
N GLY A 445 -33.06 7.65 -24.73
CA GLY A 445 -33.16 6.28 -25.24
C GLY A 445 -32.07 5.31 -24.72
N LYS A 446 -31.19 5.74 -23.81
CA LYS A 446 -30.14 4.93 -23.18
C LYS A 446 -30.39 4.72 -21.70
N LEU A 447 -30.03 3.54 -21.20
CA LEU A 447 -30.03 3.27 -19.77
C LEU A 447 -28.79 3.88 -19.12
N TYR A 448 -28.98 4.33 -17.88
CA TYR A 448 -27.93 4.81 -16.98
C TYR A 448 -28.01 4.10 -15.66
N PHE A 449 -26.87 3.85 -15.05
CA PHE A 449 -26.73 3.33 -13.70
C PHE A 449 -26.16 4.42 -12.80
N ASN A 450 -26.82 4.68 -11.68
CA ASN A 450 -26.38 5.62 -10.67
C ASN A 450 -26.29 4.95 -9.31
N LEU A 451 -25.11 5.06 -8.69
CA LEU A 451 -24.89 4.63 -7.31
C LEU A 451 -23.91 5.61 -6.66
N ASN A 452 -24.35 6.31 -5.62
CA ASN A 452 -23.61 7.35 -4.94
C ASN A 452 -23.08 8.41 -5.95
N LYS A 453 -21.77 8.61 -6.06
CA LYS A 453 -21.15 9.58 -7.00
C LYS A 453 -20.96 9.04 -8.42
N VAL A 454 -21.19 7.77 -8.64
CA VAL A 454 -21.09 7.16 -9.97
C VAL A 454 -22.40 7.32 -10.72
N ASP A 455 -22.36 7.89 -11.90
CA ASP A 455 -23.47 8.05 -12.84
C ASP A 455 -22.99 7.74 -14.24
N SER A 456 -23.25 6.54 -14.76
CA SER A 456 -22.64 6.01 -15.96
C SER A 456 -23.68 5.48 -16.94
N PRO A 457 -23.52 5.76 -18.26
CA PRO A 457 -24.35 5.11 -19.28
C PRO A 457 -24.08 3.61 -19.29
N LEU A 458 -25.15 2.84 -19.53
CA LEU A 458 -25.07 1.41 -19.72
C LEU A 458 -24.88 1.05 -21.19
N THR A 459 -23.92 0.16 -21.47
CA THR A 459 -23.72 -0.47 -22.77
C THR A 459 -24.17 -1.91 -22.70
N HIS A 460 -25.07 -2.35 -23.59
CA HIS A 460 -25.52 -3.72 -23.64
C HIS A 460 -24.38 -4.67 -24.02
N LYS A 461 -24.19 -5.75 -23.26
CA LYS A 461 -23.22 -6.79 -23.54
C LYS A 461 -23.88 -8.03 -24.09
N ASN A 462 -24.77 -8.68 -23.35
CA ASN A 462 -25.52 -9.84 -23.79
C ASN A 462 -26.72 -10.13 -22.85
N GLY A 463 -27.91 -10.44 -23.39
CA GLY A 463 -29.10 -10.72 -22.59
C GLY A 463 -29.42 -9.60 -21.59
N ASP A 464 -29.49 -9.96 -20.32
CA ASP A 464 -29.73 -9.00 -19.23
C ASP A 464 -28.42 -8.49 -18.59
N VAL A 465 -27.28 -8.58 -19.30
CA VAL A 465 -25.96 -8.07 -18.88
C VAL A 465 -25.62 -6.81 -19.65
N PHE A 466 -25.24 -5.79 -18.91
CA PHE A 466 -24.77 -4.51 -19.41
C PHE A 466 -23.40 -4.19 -18.82
N THR A 467 -22.64 -3.31 -19.44
CA THR A 467 -21.42 -2.76 -18.86
C THR A 467 -21.61 -1.31 -18.49
N PHE A 468 -20.92 -0.86 -17.46
CA PHE A 468 -20.78 0.55 -17.10
C PHE A 468 -19.33 0.84 -16.71
N PHE A 469 -18.93 2.10 -16.89
CA PHE A 469 -17.60 2.56 -16.52
C PHE A 469 -17.64 3.32 -15.20
N GLN A 470 -16.74 2.91 -14.28
CA GLN A 470 -16.52 3.59 -13.02
C GLN A 470 -15.13 4.23 -13.06
N PRO A 471 -15.01 5.57 -12.96
CA PRO A 471 -13.72 6.25 -12.92
C PRO A 471 -12.85 5.74 -11.76
N GLY A 472 -11.63 5.37 -12.04
CA GLY A 472 -10.67 4.85 -11.05
C GLY A 472 -10.63 3.33 -10.87
N SER A 473 -11.72 2.61 -11.23
CA SER A 473 -11.78 1.15 -11.11
C SER A 473 -11.94 0.43 -12.46
N GLY A 474 -12.49 1.11 -13.47
CA GLY A 474 -12.62 0.54 -14.81
C GLY A 474 -14.06 0.18 -15.22
N THR A 475 -14.20 -0.82 -16.07
CA THR A 475 -15.49 -1.27 -16.60
C THR A 475 -15.98 -2.50 -15.83
N PHE A 476 -17.23 -2.48 -15.41
CA PHE A 476 -17.90 -3.55 -14.67
C PHE A 476 -19.05 -4.11 -15.47
N ASP A 477 -19.33 -5.41 -15.31
CA ASP A 477 -20.55 -6.04 -15.77
C ASP A 477 -21.67 -5.77 -14.76
N LEU A 478 -22.79 -5.20 -15.21
CA LEU A 478 -24.02 -5.04 -14.46
C LEU A 478 -25.01 -6.13 -14.90
N ILE A 479 -25.28 -7.08 -14.02
CA ILE A 479 -26.06 -8.27 -14.32
C ILE A 479 -27.45 -8.12 -13.68
N PHE A 480 -28.50 -8.15 -14.49
CA PHE A 480 -29.87 -8.13 -14.01
C PHE A 480 -30.44 -9.55 -13.94
N THR A 481 -31.11 -9.85 -12.83
CA THR A 481 -31.87 -11.10 -12.68
C THR A 481 -33.34 -10.85 -12.93
N ALA A 482 -33.89 -11.47 -13.98
CA ALA A 482 -35.28 -11.34 -14.35
C ALA A 482 -36.05 -12.66 -14.19
N LYS A 483 -37.31 -12.56 -13.72
CA LYS A 483 -38.27 -13.69 -13.69
C LYS A 483 -39.54 -13.28 -14.40
N ASN A 484 -39.97 -14.09 -15.37
CA ASN A 484 -41.18 -13.80 -16.17
C ASN A 484 -41.11 -12.40 -16.81
N LYS A 485 -39.97 -12.03 -17.42
CA LYS A 485 -39.70 -10.73 -18.04
C LYS A 485 -39.80 -9.54 -17.08
N LYS A 486 -39.71 -9.76 -15.77
CA LYS A 486 -39.69 -8.71 -14.75
C LYS A 486 -38.37 -8.76 -14.00
N VAL A 487 -37.59 -7.70 -14.06
CA VAL A 487 -36.34 -7.57 -13.32
C VAL A 487 -36.61 -7.53 -11.82
N GLN A 488 -35.96 -8.38 -11.06
CA GLN A 488 -36.10 -8.54 -9.61
C GLN A 488 -34.91 -7.95 -8.83
N SER A 489 -33.71 -8.05 -9.40
CA SER A 489 -32.46 -7.62 -8.77
C SER A 489 -31.43 -7.25 -9.82
N LEU A 490 -30.38 -6.58 -9.37
CA LEU A 490 -29.13 -6.40 -10.13
C LEU A 490 -27.94 -6.73 -9.21
N THR A 491 -26.84 -7.11 -9.84
CA THR A 491 -25.53 -7.28 -9.19
C THR A 491 -24.44 -6.80 -10.14
N PHE A 492 -23.27 -6.51 -9.60
CA PHE A 492 -22.05 -6.25 -10.36
C PHE A 492 -20.87 -6.83 -9.59
N ASP A 493 -19.80 -7.17 -10.33
CA ASP A 493 -18.63 -7.82 -9.74
C ASP A 493 -17.77 -6.76 -9.03
N VAL A 494 -17.78 -6.83 -7.71
CA VAL A 494 -16.88 -6.10 -6.81
C VAL A 494 -16.26 -7.11 -5.86
N ASN A 495 -15.08 -6.80 -5.34
CA ASN A 495 -14.37 -7.68 -4.41
C ASN A 495 -15.17 -8.06 -3.14
N ASP A 496 -16.27 -7.36 -2.89
CA ASP A 496 -17.15 -7.61 -1.75
C ASP A 496 -18.44 -8.31 -2.20
N PRO A 497 -18.63 -9.62 -1.96
CA PRO A 497 -19.85 -10.34 -2.27
C PRO A 497 -20.96 -9.96 -1.28
N ILE A 498 -21.55 -8.78 -1.45
CA ILE A 498 -22.56 -8.24 -0.53
C ILE A 498 -23.98 -8.70 -0.89
N GLY A 499 -24.09 -9.44 -1.96
CA GLY A 499 -25.35 -9.93 -2.49
C GLY A 499 -26.08 -8.93 -3.40
N ASP A 500 -27.19 -9.36 -3.94
CA ASP A 500 -27.94 -8.61 -4.94
C ASP A 500 -28.61 -7.37 -4.38
N PHE A 501 -28.62 -6.30 -5.15
CA PHE A 501 -29.52 -5.16 -4.98
C PHE A 501 -30.95 -5.61 -5.37
N LYS A 502 -31.86 -5.61 -4.42
CA LYS A 502 -33.26 -5.97 -4.67
C LYS A 502 -34.03 -4.77 -5.23
N LYS A 503 -34.81 -5.01 -6.30
CA LYS A 503 -35.68 -3.97 -6.85
C LYS A 503 -36.70 -3.54 -5.82
N VAL A 504 -36.72 -2.23 -5.50
CA VAL A 504 -37.74 -1.66 -4.59
C VAL A 504 -38.90 -1.13 -5.40
N LYS A 505 -40.08 -1.17 -4.78
CA LYS A 505 -41.34 -0.79 -5.43
C LYS A 505 -41.46 0.71 -5.58
#